data_d6bc01068f256d3642628c27f92cecd5
#
_entry.id   d6bc01068f256d3642628c27f92cecd5
#
_cell.length_a   1.000
_cell.length_b   1.000
_cell.length_c   1.000
_cell.angle_alpha   90.00
_cell.angle_beta   90.00
_cell.angle_gamma   90.00
#
_symmetry.space_group_name_H-M   'P 1'
#
loop_
_entity.id
_entity.type
_entity.pdbx_description
1 polymer ?
#
loop_
_entity_poly.entity_id
_entity_poly.type
_entity_poly.pdbx_seq_one_letter_code
_entity_poly.pdbx_strand_id
1 'polypeptide(L)'
;MSDFEDNVPDDLEGRGYEEREEEGLDSFDSSVRIEISRLSLFTHHGVTDAEQEAGQRLVFDIAFEVEDCDATVTDRVEDTVDYGAVCQAVALIATERSYRTLERLCTAVADMIEERFRAANVIVRATKPEPPIPLPVEEVSVEVER
;
A
#
# COMPACT_ATOMS: atom_id res chain seq x y z
N MET A 1 36.24 -20.26 44.04
CA MET A 1 36.73 -19.21 43.18
C MET A 1 36.52 -19.52 41.70
N SER A 2 36.92 -20.66 41.26
CA SER A 2 36.65 -21.09 39.88
C SER A 2 35.18 -21.12 39.54
N ASP A 3 34.42 -21.66 40.48
CA ASP A 3 32.97 -21.77 40.28
C ASP A 3 32.29 -20.42 40.11
N PHE A 4 32.77 -19.44 40.86
CA PHE A 4 32.21 -18.10 40.80
C PHE A 4 32.48 -17.46 39.44
N GLU A 5 33.69 -17.61 38.95
CA GLU A 5 34.04 -17.04 37.66
C GLU A 5 33.29 -17.71 36.51
N ASP A 6 33.15 -19.01 36.58
CA ASP A 6 32.50 -19.76 35.53
C ASP A 6 30.99 -19.43 35.43
N ASN A 7 30.36 -19.27 36.57
CA ASN A 7 28.92 -19.08 36.58
C ASN A 7 28.49 -17.74 36.04
N VAL A 8 29.17 -16.68 36.42
CA VAL A 8 28.73 -15.34 36.09
C VAL A 8 28.90 -15.01 34.60
N PRO A 9 30.07 -15.25 34.01
CA PRO A 9 30.25 -14.94 32.59
C PRO A 9 29.35 -15.76 31.68
N ASP A 10 29.21 -17.02 31.96
CA ASP A 10 28.45 -17.92 31.11
C ASP A 10 26.98 -17.55 31.05
N ASP A 11 26.41 -17.25 32.20
CA ASP A 11 25.00 -16.89 32.25
C ASP A 11 24.72 -15.61 31.50
N LEU A 12 25.58 -14.64 31.69
CA LEU A 12 25.40 -13.34 31.03
C LEU A 12 25.58 -13.45 29.52
N GLU A 13 26.57 -14.17 29.08
CA GLU A 13 26.81 -14.35 27.66
C GLU A 13 25.66 -15.11 27.01
N GLY A 14 25.19 -16.13 27.64
CA GLY A 14 24.08 -16.91 27.12
C GLY A 14 22.85 -16.08 26.90
N ARG A 15 22.52 -15.29 27.88
CA ARG A 15 21.33 -14.42 27.77
C ARG A 15 21.47 -13.38 26.66
N GLY A 16 22.63 -12.78 26.58
CA GLY A 16 22.90 -11.79 25.57
C GLY A 16 22.79 -12.32 24.16
N TYR A 17 23.32 -13.51 23.95
CA TYR A 17 23.26 -14.12 22.64
C TYR A 17 21.84 -14.52 22.26
N GLU A 18 21.09 -15.05 23.17
CA GLU A 18 19.72 -15.44 22.91
C GLU A 18 18.87 -14.24 22.53
N GLU A 19 19.02 -13.13 23.22
CA GLU A 19 18.30 -11.92 22.91
C GLU A 19 18.63 -11.40 21.51
N ARG A 20 19.91 -11.44 21.13
CA ARG A 20 20.30 -10.98 19.80
C ARG A 20 19.79 -11.88 18.71
N GLU A 21 19.76 -13.17 18.94
CA GLU A 21 19.21 -14.10 17.98
C GLU A 21 17.73 -13.87 17.78
N GLU A 22 17.01 -13.60 18.84
CA GLU A 22 15.60 -13.25 18.75
C GLU A 22 15.40 -11.96 17.95
N GLU A 23 16.20 -10.94 18.19
CA GLU A 23 16.15 -9.71 17.43
C GLU A 23 16.48 -9.96 15.96
N GLY A 24 17.44 -10.82 15.69
CA GLY A 24 17.78 -11.20 14.32
C GLY A 24 16.62 -11.88 13.61
N LEU A 25 15.90 -12.74 14.33
CA LEU A 25 14.71 -13.38 13.77
C LEU A 25 13.60 -12.37 13.51
N ASP A 26 13.46 -11.37 14.37
CA ASP A 26 12.48 -10.32 14.18
C ASP A 26 12.73 -9.52 12.91
N SER A 27 13.94 -9.54 12.37
CA SER A 27 14.22 -8.85 11.10
C SER A 27 13.48 -9.49 9.92
N PHE A 28 13.00 -10.72 10.05
CA PHE A 28 12.13 -11.35 9.05
C PHE A 28 10.72 -10.75 9.09
N ASP A 29 10.38 -10.08 10.17
CA ASP A 29 9.09 -9.43 10.34
C ASP A 29 9.12 -7.98 9.85
N SER A 30 9.99 -7.69 8.90
CA SER A 30 10.13 -6.34 8.38
C SER A 30 8.87 -5.88 7.69
N SER A 31 8.41 -4.70 8.05
CA SER A 31 7.32 -4.03 7.36
C SER A 31 7.90 -3.19 6.23
N VAL A 32 7.32 -3.31 5.05
CA VAL A 32 7.74 -2.56 3.87
C VAL A 32 6.58 -1.69 3.41
N ARG A 33 6.88 -0.43 3.13
CA ARG A 33 5.90 0.49 2.54
C ARG A 33 6.13 0.56 1.04
N ILE A 34 5.07 0.36 0.28
CA ILE A 34 5.09 0.48 -1.18
C ILE A 34 4.26 1.70 -1.55
N GLU A 35 4.80 2.55 -2.41
CA GLU A 35 4.10 3.71 -2.94
C GLU A 35 4.08 3.64 -4.45
N ILE A 36 2.88 3.79 -5.01
CA ILE A 36 2.66 3.87 -6.45
C ILE A 36 2.24 5.31 -6.72
N SER A 37 3.10 6.03 -7.43
CA SER A 37 2.91 7.46 -7.65
C SER A 37 2.39 7.73 -9.05
N ARG A 38 1.30 8.47 -9.11
CA ARG A 38 0.76 9.05 -10.33
C ARG A 38 0.43 8.01 -11.42
N LEU A 39 -0.30 6.97 -11.04
CA LEU A 39 -0.89 6.06 -12.01
C LEU A 39 -2.02 6.79 -12.74
N SER A 40 -1.81 7.06 -14.01
CA SER A 40 -2.74 7.86 -14.81
C SER A 40 -3.61 6.96 -15.67
N LEU A 41 -4.92 7.09 -15.51
CA LEU A 41 -5.89 6.27 -16.23
C LEU A 41 -6.98 7.17 -16.82
N PHE A 42 -7.43 6.84 -18.03
CA PHE A 42 -8.62 7.47 -18.59
C PHE A 42 -9.84 6.67 -18.15
N THR A 43 -10.78 7.33 -17.46
CA THR A 43 -11.90 6.67 -16.81
C THR A 43 -13.19 7.42 -17.03
N HIS A 44 -14.30 6.78 -16.69
CA HIS A 44 -15.66 7.34 -16.87
C HIS A 44 -16.37 7.45 -15.54
N HIS A 45 -15.86 8.30 -14.66
CA HIS A 45 -16.44 8.56 -13.34
C HIS A 45 -16.90 10.02 -13.27
N GLY A 46 -17.97 10.25 -12.55
CA GLY A 46 -18.44 11.60 -12.35
C GLY A 46 -19.84 11.66 -11.80
N VAL A 47 -20.19 12.81 -11.26
CA VAL A 47 -21.49 13.04 -10.62
C VAL A 47 -22.62 13.04 -11.66
N THR A 48 -22.39 13.61 -12.83
CA THR A 48 -23.40 13.70 -13.89
C THR A 48 -23.21 12.62 -14.94
N ASP A 49 -24.28 12.28 -15.65
CA ASP A 49 -24.22 11.35 -16.76
C ASP A 49 -23.31 11.87 -17.88
N ALA A 50 -23.34 13.17 -18.13
CA ALA A 50 -22.49 13.79 -19.13
C ALA A 50 -21.02 13.64 -18.81
N GLU A 51 -20.65 13.81 -17.55
CA GLU A 51 -19.27 13.62 -17.08
C GLU A 51 -18.82 12.17 -17.26
N GLN A 52 -19.69 11.22 -16.91
CA GLN A 52 -19.41 9.81 -17.09
C GLN A 52 -19.28 9.42 -18.55
N GLU A 53 -20.13 9.98 -19.41
CA GLU A 53 -20.10 9.69 -20.84
C GLU A 53 -18.82 10.22 -21.50
N ALA A 54 -18.46 11.46 -21.20
CA ALA A 54 -17.28 12.09 -21.77
C ALA A 54 -15.98 11.43 -21.30
N GLY A 55 -15.93 11.04 -20.04
CA GLY A 55 -14.74 10.49 -19.43
C GLY A 55 -13.68 11.54 -19.16
N GLN A 56 -12.71 11.18 -18.36
CA GLN A 56 -11.60 12.06 -18.04
C GLN A 56 -10.42 11.25 -17.48
N ARG A 57 -9.26 11.86 -17.49
CA ARG A 57 -8.08 11.29 -16.88
C ARG A 57 -8.17 11.44 -15.35
N LEU A 58 -7.88 10.37 -14.65
CA LEU A 58 -7.66 10.39 -13.21
C LEU A 58 -6.23 9.98 -12.92
N VAL A 59 -5.67 10.53 -11.85
CA VAL A 59 -4.34 10.17 -11.38
C VAL A 59 -4.47 9.57 -10.00
N PHE A 60 -3.97 8.36 -9.84
CA PHE A 60 -4.00 7.64 -8.56
C PHE A 60 -2.64 7.66 -7.90
N ASP A 61 -2.64 7.98 -6.62
CA ASP A 61 -1.50 7.81 -5.74
C ASP A 61 -1.92 6.80 -4.68
N ILE A 62 -1.16 5.74 -4.54
CA ILE A 62 -1.51 4.59 -3.71
C ILE A 62 -0.32 4.27 -2.82
N ALA A 63 -0.60 4.02 -1.55
CA ALA A 63 0.41 3.59 -0.60
C ALA A 63 -0.16 2.48 0.27
N PHE A 64 0.66 1.51 0.62
CA PHE A 64 0.26 0.44 1.51
C PHE A 64 1.49 -0.20 2.14
N GLU A 65 1.26 -0.95 3.20
CA GLU A 65 2.31 -1.67 3.90
C GLU A 65 2.17 -3.17 3.71
N VAL A 66 3.30 -3.82 3.54
CA VAL A 66 3.41 -5.27 3.51
C VAL A 66 4.06 -5.67 4.82
N GLU A 67 3.25 -6.22 5.73
CA GLU A 67 3.74 -6.70 7.02
C GLU A 67 4.44 -8.04 6.83
N ASP A 68 5.43 -8.31 7.66
CA ASP A 68 6.18 -9.57 7.62
C ASP A 68 6.67 -9.87 6.21
N CYS A 69 7.30 -8.88 5.58
CA CYS A 69 7.73 -8.98 4.21
C CYS A 69 9.02 -9.78 4.09
N ASP A 70 8.90 -11.07 3.85
CA ASP A 70 10.03 -11.98 3.76
C ASP A 70 10.96 -11.68 2.60
N ALA A 71 10.48 -10.98 1.58
CA ALA A 71 11.31 -10.61 0.44
C ALA A 71 12.51 -9.74 0.82
N THR A 72 12.46 -9.07 1.98
CA THR A 72 13.61 -8.33 2.50
C THR A 72 14.81 -9.23 2.77
N VAL A 73 14.57 -10.54 2.90
CA VAL A 73 15.60 -11.55 3.14
C VAL A 73 15.74 -12.47 1.94
N THR A 74 14.63 -12.92 1.36
CA THR A 74 14.63 -13.97 0.34
C THR A 74 14.88 -13.44 -1.07
N ASP A 75 14.60 -12.17 -1.30
CA ASP A 75 14.65 -11.55 -2.64
C ASP A 75 13.72 -12.24 -3.64
N ARG A 76 12.58 -12.77 -3.17
CA ARG A 76 11.61 -13.44 -4.01
C ARG A 76 10.33 -12.63 -4.10
N VAL A 77 9.82 -12.47 -5.33
CA VAL A 77 8.60 -11.69 -5.56
C VAL A 77 7.39 -12.36 -4.89
N GLU A 78 7.40 -13.68 -4.75
CA GLU A 78 6.34 -14.42 -4.08
C GLU A 78 6.21 -14.08 -2.59
N ASP A 79 7.26 -13.50 -2.01
CA ASP A 79 7.32 -13.16 -0.59
C ASP A 79 7.01 -11.69 -0.34
N THR A 80 6.48 -11.01 -1.32
CA THR A 80 6.03 -9.61 -1.21
C THR A 80 4.76 -9.40 -2.02
N VAL A 81 4.36 -8.15 -2.17
CA VAL A 81 3.25 -7.77 -3.05
C VAL A 81 3.82 -7.37 -4.41
N ASP A 82 3.32 -7.97 -5.47
CA ASP A 82 3.64 -7.60 -6.84
C ASP A 82 2.90 -6.29 -7.18
N TYR A 83 3.61 -5.17 -7.12
CA TYR A 83 2.98 -3.85 -7.36
C TYR A 83 2.51 -3.69 -8.81
N GLY A 84 3.11 -4.39 -9.77
CA GLY A 84 2.59 -4.39 -11.14
C GLY A 84 1.19 -5.01 -11.21
N ALA A 85 0.97 -6.09 -10.47
CA ALA A 85 -0.35 -6.71 -10.37
C ALA A 85 -1.35 -5.79 -9.67
N VAL A 86 -0.90 -5.03 -8.66
CA VAL A 86 -1.74 -4.03 -8.01
C VAL A 86 -2.19 -2.97 -9.02
N CYS A 87 -1.27 -2.43 -9.82
CA CYS A 87 -1.59 -1.43 -10.84
C CYS A 87 -2.61 -1.97 -11.84
N GLN A 88 -2.44 -3.20 -12.30
CA GLN A 88 -3.37 -3.83 -13.23
C GLN A 88 -4.76 -4.00 -12.61
N ALA A 89 -4.83 -4.42 -11.36
CA ALA A 89 -6.10 -4.58 -10.67
C ALA A 89 -6.81 -3.25 -10.43
N VAL A 90 -6.06 -2.21 -10.11
CA VAL A 90 -6.60 -0.86 -9.97
C VAL A 90 -7.18 -0.36 -11.31
N ALA A 91 -6.42 -0.55 -12.39
CA ALA A 91 -6.87 -0.15 -13.72
C ALA A 91 -8.17 -0.87 -14.09
N LEU A 92 -8.28 -2.16 -13.76
CA LEU A 92 -9.47 -2.94 -14.05
C LEU A 92 -10.69 -2.39 -13.32
N ILE A 93 -10.58 -2.16 -12.01
CA ILE A 93 -11.68 -1.60 -11.22
C ILE A 93 -12.08 -0.23 -11.77
N ALA A 94 -11.11 0.63 -12.06
CA ALA A 94 -11.37 2.00 -12.49
C ALA A 94 -12.01 2.07 -13.88
N THR A 95 -11.83 1.06 -14.73
CA THR A 95 -12.34 1.07 -16.10
C THR A 95 -13.55 0.17 -16.32
N GLU A 96 -13.82 -0.79 -15.44
CA GLU A 96 -14.96 -1.71 -15.62
C GLU A 96 -16.32 -1.07 -15.39
N ARG A 97 -16.38 -0.08 -14.51
CA ARG A 97 -17.67 0.56 -14.20
C ARG A 97 -17.45 2.03 -13.85
N SER A 98 -18.53 2.80 -13.93
CA SER A 98 -18.52 4.20 -13.57
C SER A 98 -19.02 4.41 -12.16
N TYR A 99 -18.26 5.18 -11.39
CA TYR A 99 -18.66 5.61 -10.05
C TYR A 99 -19.05 7.08 -10.08
N ARG A 100 -20.03 7.44 -9.29
CA ARG A 100 -20.46 8.84 -9.23
C ARG A 100 -19.57 9.69 -8.34
N THR A 101 -18.92 9.06 -7.37
CA THR A 101 -18.05 9.78 -6.45
C THR A 101 -16.65 9.15 -6.43
N LEU A 102 -15.64 9.98 -6.25
CA LEU A 102 -14.27 9.49 -6.07
C LEU A 102 -14.12 8.77 -4.74
N GLU A 103 -14.91 9.14 -3.75
CA GLU A 103 -14.92 8.46 -2.44
C GLU A 103 -15.27 6.98 -2.60
N ARG A 104 -16.28 6.68 -3.39
CA ARG A 104 -16.68 5.28 -3.61
C ARG A 104 -15.66 4.53 -4.45
N LEU A 105 -15.13 5.17 -5.47
CA LEU A 105 -14.06 4.58 -6.29
C LEU A 105 -12.83 4.26 -5.46
N CYS A 106 -12.35 5.23 -4.69
CA CYS A 106 -11.16 5.03 -3.85
C CYS A 106 -11.39 3.95 -2.80
N THR A 107 -12.59 3.87 -2.23
CA THR A 107 -12.93 2.82 -1.28
C THR A 107 -12.90 1.44 -1.95
N ALA A 108 -13.46 1.31 -3.14
CA ALA A 108 -13.43 0.05 -3.87
C ALA A 108 -11.99 -0.39 -4.17
N VAL A 109 -11.14 0.54 -4.56
CA VAL A 109 -9.72 0.27 -4.82
C VAL A 109 -9.00 -0.14 -3.53
N ALA A 110 -9.21 0.60 -2.44
CA ALA A 110 -8.56 0.30 -1.17
C ALA A 110 -8.98 -1.06 -0.63
N ASP A 111 -10.27 -1.39 -0.69
CA ASP A 111 -10.78 -2.69 -0.24
C ASP A 111 -10.18 -3.84 -1.05
N MET A 112 -10.07 -3.66 -2.35
CA MET A 112 -9.46 -4.67 -3.23
C MET A 112 -8.00 -4.92 -2.86
N ILE A 113 -7.24 -3.84 -2.61
CA ILE A 113 -5.81 -3.97 -2.26
C ILE A 113 -5.67 -4.68 -0.91
N GLU A 114 -6.46 -4.28 0.07
CA GLU A 114 -6.42 -4.88 1.40
C GLU A 114 -6.75 -6.37 1.35
N GLU A 115 -7.83 -6.73 0.67
CA GLU A 115 -8.34 -8.10 0.65
C GLU A 115 -7.53 -9.02 -0.26
N ARG A 116 -7.27 -8.57 -1.48
CA ARG A 116 -6.63 -9.41 -2.49
C ARG A 116 -5.14 -9.55 -2.29
N PHE A 117 -4.48 -8.49 -1.87
CA PHE A 117 -3.02 -8.45 -1.73
C PHE A 117 -2.57 -8.53 -0.27
N ARG A 118 -3.50 -8.61 0.68
CA ARG A 118 -3.20 -8.69 2.11
C ARG A 118 -2.32 -7.53 2.58
N ALA A 119 -2.53 -6.38 2.00
CA ALA A 119 -1.82 -5.17 2.39
C ALA A 119 -2.51 -4.51 3.59
N ALA A 120 -1.73 -3.80 4.39
CA ALA A 120 -2.22 -3.06 5.55
C ALA A 120 -2.06 -1.57 5.32
N ASN A 121 -2.83 -0.79 6.06
CA ASN A 121 -2.72 0.68 6.05
C ASN A 121 -2.75 1.24 4.63
N VAL A 122 -3.77 0.86 3.89
CA VAL A 122 -3.92 1.22 2.49
C VAL A 122 -4.46 2.64 2.37
N ILE A 123 -3.77 3.46 1.59
CA ILE A 123 -4.17 4.83 1.29
C ILE A 123 -4.34 4.93 -0.22
N VAL A 124 -5.49 5.39 -0.67
CA VAL A 124 -5.79 5.61 -2.09
C VAL A 124 -6.23 7.04 -2.28
N ARG A 125 -5.52 7.76 -3.14
CA ARG A 125 -5.84 9.13 -3.50
C ARG A 125 -6.13 9.18 -5.00
N ALA A 126 -7.26 9.73 -5.37
CA ALA A 126 -7.61 9.97 -6.76
C ALA A 126 -7.71 11.46 -7.01
N THR A 127 -7.07 11.92 -8.06
CA THR A 127 -7.00 13.33 -8.42
C THR A 127 -7.62 13.53 -9.81
N LYS A 128 -8.52 14.51 -9.91
CA LYS A 128 -9.00 15.05 -11.18
C LYS A 128 -8.09 16.21 -11.55
N PRO A 129 -7.17 16.05 -12.53
CA PRO A 129 -6.27 17.13 -12.89
C PRO A 129 -6.97 18.28 -13.62
N GLU A 130 -8.13 17.99 -14.20
CA GLU A 130 -8.96 18.99 -14.89
C GLU A 130 -10.39 18.87 -14.40
N PRO A 131 -10.68 19.34 -13.17
CA PRO A 131 -12.01 19.18 -12.61
C PRO A 131 -13.03 20.00 -13.38
N PRO A 132 -14.25 19.46 -13.60
CA PRO A 132 -15.29 20.18 -14.36
C PRO A 132 -15.98 21.23 -13.50
N ILE A 133 -15.22 22.21 -13.06
CA ILE A 133 -15.66 23.29 -12.19
C ILE A 133 -15.41 24.61 -12.93
N PRO A 134 -16.41 25.48 -13.07
CA PRO A 134 -16.25 26.75 -13.79
C PRO A 134 -15.58 27.83 -12.91
N LEU A 135 -14.51 27.47 -12.22
CA LEU A 135 -13.76 28.33 -11.35
C LEU A 135 -12.28 27.95 -11.46
N PRO A 136 -11.36 28.85 -11.11
CA PRO A 136 -9.94 28.59 -11.23
C PRO A 136 -9.40 27.63 -10.17
N VAL A 137 -9.74 26.36 -10.29
CA VAL A 137 -9.28 25.27 -9.44
C VAL A 137 -8.34 24.42 -10.28
N GLU A 138 -7.11 24.23 -9.81
CA GLU A 138 -6.13 23.45 -10.55
C GLU A 138 -6.50 21.97 -10.56
N GLU A 139 -6.79 21.41 -9.40
CA GLU A 139 -7.14 20.01 -9.30
C GLU A 139 -7.99 19.74 -8.05
N VAL A 140 -8.68 18.62 -8.05
CA VAL A 140 -9.44 18.14 -6.90
C VAL A 140 -8.99 16.72 -6.59
N SER A 141 -8.74 16.43 -5.34
CA SER A 141 -8.33 15.11 -4.90
C SER A 141 -9.21 14.62 -3.76
N VAL A 142 -9.40 13.31 -3.73
CA VAL A 142 -10.07 12.59 -2.65
C VAL A 142 -9.15 11.49 -2.18
N GLU A 143 -9.00 11.34 -0.88
CA GLU A 143 -8.14 10.33 -0.30
C GLU A 143 -8.93 9.49 0.69
N VAL A 144 -8.74 8.18 0.63
CA VAL A 144 -9.39 7.21 1.51
C VAL A 144 -8.29 6.37 2.16
N GLU A 145 -8.42 6.14 3.46
CA GLU A 145 -7.54 5.26 4.23
C GLU A 145 -8.31 4.04 4.72
N ARG A 146 -7.65 2.88 4.68
CA ARG A 146 -8.20 1.63 5.17
C ARG A 146 -7.26 0.92 6.14
#